data_3dbfaf56ce159c644b2897659ed384b1
#
_entry.id   3dbfaf56ce159c644b2897659ed384b1
#
_cell.length_a   1.000
_cell.length_b   1.000
_cell.length_c   1.000
_cell.angle_alpha   90.00
_cell.angle_beta   90.00
_cell.angle_gamma   90.00
#
_symmetry.space_group_name_H-M   'P 1'
#
loop_
_entity.id
_entity.type
_entity.pdbx_description
1 polymer ?
#
loop_
_entity_poly.entity_id
_entity_poly.type
_entity_poly.pdbx_seq_one_letter_code
_entity_poly.pdbx_strand_id
1 'polypeptide(L)'
;NAHAYKCYCSTEEIEDQKKRAKQKKLPYTYNRKCRELSESDAPKDIKPVVRFKSKIEGSSILKDLVQGDVEIDNITIEDFIIMRNDGTPTYNLSATVDDHQMNMTHIIRGDDHKINTFKQIQIYLSMKWDLPSFAHIPLIHTLEGKKLSKRDNASTLDDYSKIGIMP
;
A
#
# COMPACT_ATOMS: atom_id res chain seq x y z
N ASN A 1 -9.08 18.61 6.21
CA ASN A 1 -8.78 18.07 4.89
C ASN A 1 -9.70 16.91 4.56
N ALA A 2 -10.42 16.94 3.44
CA ALA A 2 -11.45 15.94 3.13
C ALA A 2 -10.92 14.50 2.94
N HIS A 3 -9.61 14.33 2.67
CA HIS A 3 -9.03 13.05 2.28
C HIS A 3 -8.04 12.46 3.30
N ALA A 4 -7.83 13.10 4.44
CA ALA A 4 -6.92 12.62 5.47
C ALA A 4 -7.37 13.03 6.87
N TYR A 5 -6.96 12.29 7.89
CA TYR A 5 -7.26 12.57 9.29
C TYR A 5 -6.13 12.14 10.22
N LYS A 6 -6.10 12.74 11.40
CA LYS A 6 -5.15 12.40 12.46
C LYS A 6 -5.63 11.14 13.22
N CYS A 7 -4.74 10.18 13.39
CA CYS A 7 -5.02 8.95 14.14
C CYS A 7 -4.15 8.90 15.39
N TYR A 8 -4.79 8.70 16.52
CA TYR A 8 -4.19 8.72 17.86
C TYR A 8 -4.14 7.32 18.52
N CYS A 9 -4.36 6.25 17.75
CA CYS A 9 -4.25 4.90 18.27
C CYS A 9 -2.81 4.61 18.71
N SER A 10 -2.64 4.05 19.92
CA SER A 10 -1.33 3.64 20.40
C SER A 10 -0.82 2.40 19.68
N THR A 11 0.48 2.11 19.81
CA THR A 11 1.08 0.89 19.27
C THR A 11 0.44 -0.35 19.88
N GLU A 12 0.17 -0.32 21.19
CA GLU A 12 -0.45 -1.41 21.93
C GLU A 12 -1.87 -1.68 21.42
N GLU A 13 -2.69 -0.64 21.21
CA GLU A 13 -4.03 -0.80 20.63
C GLU A 13 -3.99 -1.46 19.24
N ILE A 14 -3.03 -1.05 18.41
CA ILE A 14 -2.86 -1.63 17.05
C ILE A 14 -2.40 -3.08 17.13
N GLU A 15 -1.46 -3.39 18.02
CA GLU A 15 -1.00 -4.77 18.21
C GLU A 15 -2.10 -5.68 18.73
N ASP A 16 -2.91 -5.21 19.65
CA ASP A 16 -4.07 -5.98 20.15
C ASP A 16 -5.09 -6.25 19.05
N GLN A 17 -5.37 -5.27 18.18
CA GLN A 17 -6.22 -5.48 17.01
C GLN A 17 -5.64 -6.55 16.08
N LYS A 18 -4.32 -6.51 15.80
CA LYS A 18 -3.62 -7.54 15.01
C LYS A 18 -3.71 -8.92 15.64
N LYS A 19 -3.49 -9.02 16.95
CA LYS A 19 -3.62 -10.30 17.70
C LYS A 19 -5.02 -10.87 17.58
N ARG A 20 -6.06 -10.04 17.78
CA ARG A 20 -7.47 -10.46 17.64
C ARG A 20 -7.80 -10.92 16.22
N ALA A 21 -7.33 -10.23 15.21
CA ALA A 21 -7.50 -10.65 13.80
C ALA A 21 -6.84 -12.01 13.54
N LYS A 22 -5.60 -12.19 14.01
CA LYS A 22 -4.86 -13.45 13.89
C LYS A 22 -5.56 -14.63 14.59
N GLN A 23 -6.10 -14.42 15.80
CA GLN A 23 -6.88 -15.43 16.53
C GLN A 23 -8.12 -15.87 15.75
N LYS A 24 -8.77 -14.94 15.05
CA LYS A 24 -9.94 -15.20 14.19
C LYS A 24 -9.57 -15.72 12.81
N LYS A 25 -8.26 -15.91 12.50
CA LYS A 25 -7.75 -16.27 11.17
C LYS A 25 -8.20 -15.31 10.06
N LEU A 26 -8.38 -14.04 10.40
CA LEU A 26 -8.76 -12.98 9.47
C LEU A 26 -7.56 -12.07 9.16
N PRO A 27 -7.47 -11.50 7.96
CA PRO A 27 -6.48 -10.47 7.67
C PRO A 27 -6.72 -9.26 8.59
N TYR A 28 -5.63 -8.66 9.07
CA TYR A 28 -5.73 -7.44 9.84
C TYR A 28 -6.14 -6.27 8.94
N THR A 29 -7.14 -5.52 9.37
CA THR A 29 -7.54 -4.25 8.77
C THR A 29 -7.75 -3.24 9.88
N TYR A 30 -7.26 -2.02 9.73
CA TYR A 30 -7.46 -0.96 10.71
C TYR A 30 -8.95 -0.63 10.87
N ASN A 31 -9.42 -0.57 12.10
CA ASN A 31 -10.85 -0.44 12.45
C ASN A 31 -11.44 0.97 12.24
N ARG A 32 -10.67 1.92 11.70
CA ARG A 32 -11.08 3.30 11.42
C ARG A 32 -11.56 4.11 12.65
N LYS A 33 -11.14 3.73 13.87
CA LYS A 33 -11.56 4.33 15.16
C LYS A 33 -11.48 5.86 15.15
N CYS A 34 -10.42 6.44 14.60
CA CYS A 34 -10.19 7.89 14.61
C CYS A 34 -10.73 8.62 13.38
N ARG A 35 -11.41 7.92 12.45
CA ARG A 35 -11.81 8.47 11.15
C ARG A 35 -12.74 9.67 11.25
N GLU A 36 -13.65 9.64 12.23
CA GLU A 36 -14.65 10.69 12.47
C GLU A 36 -14.41 11.42 13.81
N LEU A 37 -13.19 11.28 14.37
CA LEU A 37 -12.83 11.94 15.62
C LEU A 37 -12.73 13.45 15.39
N SER A 38 -13.43 14.23 16.22
CA SER A 38 -13.34 15.69 16.19
C SER A 38 -12.02 16.18 16.79
N GLU A 39 -11.58 17.39 16.43
CA GLU A 39 -10.37 17.98 17.05
C GLU A 39 -10.53 18.25 18.55
N SER A 40 -11.76 18.49 19.00
CA SER A 40 -12.06 18.69 20.43
C SER A 40 -11.88 17.42 21.26
N ASP A 41 -12.11 16.27 20.68
CA ASP A 41 -12.05 14.96 21.36
C ASP A 41 -10.66 14.28 21.20
N ALA A 42 -9.76 14.95 20.49
CA ALA A 42 -8.43 14.42 20.23
C ALA A 42 -7.57 14.41 21.50
N PRO A 43 -6.86 13.30 21.81
CA PRO A 43 -5.90 13.25 22.90
C PRO A 43 -4.78 14.29 22.71
N LYS A 44 -4.49 15.07 23.76
CA LYS A 44 -3.49 16.15 23.71
C LYS A 44 -2.05 15.62 23.87
N ASP A 45 -1.90 14.48 24.52
CA ASP A 45 -0.60 13.92 24.90
C ASP A 45 -0.05 12.90 23.88
N ILE A 46 -0.81 12.61 22.81
CA ILE A 46 -0.42 11.64 21.79
C ILE A 46 -0.10 12.38 20.50
N LYS A 47 1.13 12.23 20.00
CA LYS A 47 1.52 12.74 18.69
C LYS A 47 0.91 11.83 17.59
N PRO A 48 -0.03 12.34 16.78
CA PRO A 48 -0.77 11.51 15.84
C PRO A 48 0.06 11.10 14.62
N VAL A 49 -0.33 9.99 14.02
CA VAL A 49 -0.01 9.69 12.61
C VAL A 49 -1.12 10.26 11.72
N VAL A 50 -0.83 10.49 10.43
CA VAL A 50 -1.86 10.88 9.46
C VAL A 50 -2.23 9.66 8.63
N ARG A 51 -3.54 9.38 8.56
CA ARG A 51 -4.09 8.33 7.69
C ARG A 51 -4.83 8.94 6.50
N PHE A 52 -4.73 8.25 5.37
CA PHE A 52 -5.57 8.52 4.21
C PHE A 52 -6.98 8.00 4.48
N LYS A 53 -7.99 8.78 4.11
CA LYS A 53 -9.41 8.45 4.24
C LYS A 53 -9.86 7.66 3.01
N SER A 54 -9.59 6.36 3.00
CA SER A 54 -9.89 5.48 1.85
C SER A 54 -11.39 5.41 1.56
N LYS A 55 -11.74 5.19 0.29
CA LYS A 55 -13.13 4.89 -0.08
C LYS A 55 -13.57 3.61 0.61
N ILE A 56 -14.82 3.55 1.02
CA ILE A 56 -15.42 2.39 1.70
C ILE A 56 -16.41 1.69 0.77
N GLU A 57 -17.21 2.48 0.04
CA GLU A 57 -18.29 1.96 -0.80
C GLU A 57 -17.82 1.69 -2.24
N GLY A 58 -18.48 0.72 -2.87
CA GLY A 58 -18.22 0.34 -4.25
C GLY A 58 -16.91 -0.40 -4.44
N SER A 59 -16.47 -0.48 -5.68
CA SER A 59 -15.22 -1.13 -6.09
C SER A 59 -14.26 -0.15 -6.76
N SER A 60 -12.99 -0.55 -6.85
CA SER A 60 -11.96 0.14 -7.63
C SER A 60 -11.41 -0.82 -8.68
N ILE A 61 -11.26 -0.34 -9.91
CA ILE A 61 -10.72 -1.08 -11.03
C ILE A 61 -9.35 -0.53 -11.37
N LEU A 62 -8.34 -1.40 -11.36
CA LEU A 62 -7.02 -1.16 -11.87
C LEU A 62 -6.93 -1.72 -13.30
N LYS A 63 -6.71 -0.85 -14.29
CA LYS A 63 -6.38 -1.26 -15.65
C LYS A 63 -4.90 -1.58 -15.73
N ASP A 64 -4.55 -2.85 -15.64
CA ASP A 64 -3.17 -3.30 -15.64
C ASP A 64 -2.75 -3.78 -17.03
N LEU A 65 -1.59 -3.32 -17.52
CA LEU A 65 -1.11 -3.64 -18.86
C LEU A 65 -0.73 -5.11 -19.06
N VAL A 66 -0.46 -5.83 -17.97
CA VAL A 66 -0.06 -7.24 -17.99
C VAL A 66 -1.23 -8.16 -17.60
N GLN A 67 -1.98 -7.77 -16.55
CA GLN A 67 -3.01 -8.61 -15.95
C GLN A 67 -4.44 -8.28 -16.43
N GLY A 68 -4.60 -7.19 -17.19
CA GLY A 68 -5.92 -6.70 -17.60
C GLY A 68 -6.63 -5.97 -16.44
N ASP A 69 -7.96 -5.97 -16.46
CA ASP A 69 -8.75 -5.28 -15.45
C ASP A 69 -8.79 -6.10 -14.14
N VAL A 70 -8.28 -5.50 -13.08
CA VAL A 70 -8.29 -6.07 -11.72
C VAL A 70 -9.22 -5.25 -10.85
N GLU A 71 -10.26 -5.87 -10.32
CA GLU A 71 -11.25 -5.21 -9.47
C GLU A 71 -11.11 -5.66 -8.02
N ILE A 72 -11.24 -4.71 -7.07
CA ILE A 72 -11.32 -5.00 -5.64
C ILE A 72 -12.42 -4.17 -4.99
N ASP A 73 -13.05 -4.72 -3.95
CA ASP A 73 -13.98 -3.97 -3.11
C ASP A 73 -13.23 -2.91 -2.30
N ASN A 74 -13.70 -1.66 -2.32
CA ASN A 74 -13.07 -0.56 -1.61
C ASN A 74 -12.95 -0.78 -0.10
N ILE A 75 -13.89 -1.51 0.50
CA ILE A 75 -13.88 -1.83 1.93
C ILE A 75 -12.61 -2.62 2.34
N THR A 76 -12.00 -3.35 1.42
CA THR A 76 -10.77 -4.13 1.65
C THR A 76 -9.53 -3.26 1.77
N ILE A 77 -9.59 -2.02 1.27
CA ILE A 77 -8.51 -1.05 1.39
C ILE A 77 -8.64 -0.35 2.75
N GLU A 78 -7.69 -0.60 3.64
CA GLU A 78 -7.66 0.08 4.93
C GLU A 78 -7.41 1.59 4.81
N ASP A 79 -7.74 2.35 5.85
CA ASP A 79 -7.23 3.71 6.00
C ASP A 79 -5.75 3.63 6.38
N PHE A 80 -4.88 3.69 5.39
CA PHE A 80 -3.45 3.48 5.55
C PHE A 80 -2.73 4.75 6.02
N ILE A 81 -1.64 4.57 6.76
CA ILE A 81 -0.81 5.68 7.23
C ILE A 81 -0.09 6.28 6.03
N ILE A 82 -0.21 7.61 5.84
CA ILE A 82 0.51 8.36 4.82
C ILE A 82 1.67 9.16 5.41
N MET A 83 1.59 9.53 6.71
CA MET A 83 2.65 10.24 7.41
C MET A 83 2.79 9.72 8.84
N ARG A 84 4.00 9.47 9.27
CA ARG A 84 4.34 9.03 10.62
C ARG A 84 4.25 10.19 11.60
N ASN A 85 4.28 9.86 12.90
CA ASN A 85 4.25 10.85 13.96
C ASN A 85 5.51 11.73 14.04
N ASP A 86 6.63 11.33 13.44
CA ASP A 86 7.85 12.12 13.29
C ASP A 86 7.81 13.08 12.10
N GLY A 87 6.73 13.05 11.30
CA GLY A 87 6.57 13.86 10.09
C GLY A 87 7.13 13.23 8.83
N THR A 88 7.68 11.99 8.89
CA THR A 88 8.17 11.30 7.68
C THR A 88 7.01 10.67 6.91
N PRO A 89 6.97 10.81 5.55
CA PRO A 89 5.97 10.15 4.74
C PRO A 89 6.20 8.64 4.71
N THR A 90 5.13 7.88 4.48
CA THR A 90 5.23 6.45 4.21
C THR A 90 5.40 6.20 2.72
N TYR A 91 5.81 4.97 2.36
CA TYR A 91 6.06 4.55 0.99
C TYR A 91 4.94 4.94 0.01
N ASN A 92 3.68 4.68 0.35
CA ASN A 92 2.58 4.95 -0.57
C ASN A 92 2.42 6.45 -0.89
N LEU A 93 2.70 7.34 0.08
CA LEU A 93 2.65 8.78 -0.17
C LEU A 93 3.90 9.23 -0.93
N SER A 94 5.10 8.89 -0.45
CA SER A 94 6.35 9.35 -1.07
C SER A 94 6.47 8.89 -2.51
N ALA A 95 6.27 7.59 -2.79
CA ALA A 95 6.34 7.06 -4.15
C ALA A 95 5.33 7.74 -5.10
N THR A 96 4.09 7.96 -4.63
CA THR A 96 3.08 8.64 -5.47
C THR A 96 3.47 10.08 -5.81
N VAL A 97 4.02 10.80 -4.81
CA VAL A 97 4.46 12.19 -5.03
C VAL A 97 5.67 12.24 -5.95
N ASP A 98 6.66 11.37 -5.73
CA ASP A 98 7.87 11.29 -6.55
C ASP A 98 7.51 10.93 -8.01
N ASP A 99 6.69 9.91 -8.21
CA ASP A 99 6.23 9.47 -9.54
C ASP A 99 5.51 10.62 -10.27
N HIS A 100 4.64 11.35 -9.57
CA HIS A 100 3.95 12.51 -10.15
C HIS A 100 4.92 13.65 -10.49
N GLN A 101 5.81 14.03 -9.58
CA GLN A 101 6.75 15.14 -9.78
C GLN A 101 7.79 14.85 -10.87
N MET A 102 8.17 13.57 -11.00
CA MET A 102 9.09 13.10 -12.05
C MET A 102 8.38 12.82 -13.37
N ASN A 103 7.07 13.05 -13.46
CA ASN A 103 6.25 12.78 -14.64
C ASN A 103 6.36 11.33 -15.13
N MET A 104 6.37 10.37 -14.21
CA MET A 104 6.39 8.96 -14.54
C MET A 104 5.13 8.57 -15.30
N THR A 105 5.29 8.08 -16.52
CA THR A 105 4.18 7.65 -17.38
C THR A 105 3.77 6.19 -17.19
N HIS A 106 4.73 5.35 -16.77
CA HIS A 106 4.52 3.92 -16.57
C HIS A 106 5.18 3.46 -15.28
N ILE A 107 4.46 2.67 -14.48
CA ILE A 107 4.95 2.03 -13.26
C ILE A 107 4.91 0.52 -13.47
N ILE A 108 6.09 -0.07 -13.70
CA ILE A 108 6.27 -1.51 -13.94
C ILE A 108 6.94 -2.13 -12.73
N ARG A 109 6.29 -3.09 -12.07
CA ARG A 109 6.79 -3.68 -10.82
C ARG A 109 6.21 -5.07 -10.55
N GLY A 110 6.69 -5.73 -9.50
CA GLY A 110 6.20 -7.04 -9.09
C GLY A 110 4.75 -7.01 -8.58
N ASP A 111 4.04 -8.12 -8.78
CA ASP A 111 2.64 -8.31 -8.40
C ASP A 111 2.34 -8.14 -6.90
N ASP A 112 3.33 -8.32 -6.04
CA ASP A 112 3.23 -8.08 -4.60
C ASP A 112 2.96 -6.61 -4.23
N HIS A 113 3.13 -5.69 -5.17
CA HIS A 113 2.78 -4.27 -5.01
C HIS A 113 1.36 -3.90 -5.48
N LYS A 114 0.56 -4.83 -5.95
CA LYS A 114 -0.78 -4.57 -6.50
C LYS A 114 -1.70 -3.85 -5.52
N ILE A 115 -1.75 -4.27 -4.26
CA ILE A 115 -2.56 -3.59 -3.24
C ILE A 115 -2.06 -2.17 -2.96
N ASN A 116 -0.75 -1.92 -3.08
CA ASN A 116 -0.19 -0.57 -2.97
C ASN A 116 -0.65 0.32 -4.14
N THR A 117 -0.81 -0.25 -5.34
CA THR A 117 -1.33 0.49 -6.50
C THR A 117 -2.72 1.03 -6.23
N PHE A 118 -3.62 0.24 -5.66
CA PHE A 118 -4.95 0.71 -5.30
C PHE A 118 -4.92 1.85 -4.26
N LYS A 119 -4.00 1.78 -3.29
CA LYS A 119 -3.76 2.86 -2.32
C LYS A 119 -3.24 4.13 -3.01
N GLN A 120 -2.28 3.99 -3.91
CA GLN A 120 -1.67 5.09 -4.67
C GLN A 120 -2.65 5.74 -5.64
N ILE A 121 -3.46 4.97 -6.34
CA ILE A 121 -4.54 5.49 -7.21
C ILE A 121 -5.48 6.40 -6.42
N GLN A 122 -5.86 6.04 -5.20
CA GLN A 122 -6.71 6.89 -4.37
C GLN A 122 -6.01 8.22 -4.01
N ILE A 123 -4.70 8.23 -3.80
CA ILE A 123 -3.93 9.47 -3.58
C ILE A 123 -3.95 10.32 -4.86
N TYR A 124 -3.61 9.76 -6.03
CA TYR A 124 -3.67 10.46 -7.32
C TYR A 124 -5.03 11.14 -7.53
N LEU A 125 -6.11 10.38 -7.37
CA LEU A 125 -7.47 10.88 -7.57
C LEU A 125 -7.84 11.98 -6.55
N SER A 126 -7.39 11.87 -5.30
CA SER A 126 -7.64 12.89 -4.28
C SER A 126 -6.93 14.21 -4.55
N MET A 127 -5.79 14.13 -5.21
CA MET A 127 -4.97 15.28 -5.63
C MET A 127 -5.36 15.81 -7.00
N LYS A 128 -6.28 15.13 -7.70
CA LYS A 128 -6.70 15.42 -9.08
C LYS A 128 -5.52 15.36 -10.06
N TRP A 129 -4.60 14.43 -9.83
CA TRP A 129 -3.48 14.15 -10.71
C TRP A 129 -3.85 13.06 -11.73
N ASP A 130 -3.24 13.14 -12.91
CA ASP A 130 -3.37 12.11 -13.93
C ASP A 130 -2.70 10.81 -13.47
N LEU A 131 -3.34 9.68 -13.77
CA LEU A 131 -2.82 8.37 -13.41
C LEU A 131 -1.74 7.94 -14.43
N PRO A 132 -0.60 7.40 -13.96
CA PRO A 132 0.31 6.66 -14.83
C PRO A 132 -0.33 5.33 -15.26
N SER A 133 0.24 4.72 -16.30
CA SER A 133 -0.08 3.33 -16.65
C SER A 133 0.61 2.37 -15.68
N PHE A 134 -0.08 1.30 -15.29
CA PHE A 134 0.47 0.29 -14.35
C PHE A 134 0.67 -1.05 -15.04
N ALA A 135 1.74 -1.74 -14.70
CA ALA A 135 2.04 -3.09 -15.15
C ALA A 135 2.61 -3.93 -14.01
N HIS A 136 1.89 -4.97 -13.61
CA HIS A 136 2.31 -5.87 -12.54
C HIS A 136 2.77 -7.20 -13.13
N ILE A 137 4.10 -7.44 -13.08
CA ILE A 137 4.70 -8.67 -13.57
C ILE A 137 4.63 -9.79 -12.52
N PRO A 138 4.48 -11.05 -12.93
CA PRO A 138 4.46 -12.18 -12.02
C PRO A 138 5.74 -12.27 -11.19
N LEU A 139 5.61 -12.77 -9.97
CA LEU A 139 6.75 -13.05 -9.10
C LEU A 139 7.36 -14.40 -9.48
N ILE A 140 8.70 -14.47 -9.38
CA ILE A 140 9.40 -15.74 -9.54
C ILE A 140 9.31 -16.50 -8.22
N HIS A 141 8.94 -17.78 -8.30
CA HIS A 141 8.81 -18.67 -7.16
C HIS A 141 9.79 -19.84 -7.27
N THR A 142 10.15 -20.42 -6.11
CA THR A 142 10.86 -21.71 -6.06
C THR A 142 9.94 -22.85 -6.50
N LEU A 143 10.50 -24.03 -6.69
CA LEU A 143 9.72 -25.24 -7.00
C LEU A 143 8.71 -25.60 -5.89
N GLU A 144 9.00 -25.20 -4.64
CA GLU A 144 8.10 -25.37 -3.49
C GLU A 144 7.04 -24.24 -3.38
N GLY A 145 6.95 -23.35 -4.36
CA GLY A 145 5.95 -22.28 -4.40
C GLY A 145 6.24 -21.08 -3.49
N LYS A 146 7.44 -20.97 -2.92
CA LYS A 146 7.86 -19.78 -2.14
C LYS A 146 8.34 -18.68 -3.07
N LYS A 147 8.00 -17.42 -2.76
CA LYS A 147 8.55 -16.28 -3.47
C LYS A 147 10.08 -16.29 -3.40
N LEU A 148 10.74 -16.22 -4.55
CA LEU A 148 12.18 -16.12 -4.62
C LEU A 148 12.65 -14.80 -3.99
N SER A 149 13.55 -14.86 -3.01
CA SER A 149 14.05 -13.68 -2.32
C SER A 149 15.57 -13.70 -2.24
N LYS A 150 16.21 -12.54 -2.18
CA LYS A 150 17.66 -12.41 -1.99
C LYS A 150 18.15 -13.10 -0.71
N ARG A 151 17.28 -13.30 0.29
CA ARG A 151 17.61 -13.98 1.56
C ARG A 151 17.70 -15.50 1.42
N ASP A 152 17.13 -16.06 0.34
CA ASP A 152 17.10 -17.48 0.06
C ASP A 152 18.14 -17.89 -0.98
N ASN A 153 19.28 -17.17 -1.07
CA ASN A 153 20.33 -17.36 -2.10
C ASN A 153 19.79 -17.33 -3.54
N ALA A 154 18.80 -16.48 -3.78
CA ALA A 154 18.26 -16.28 -5.13
C ALA A 154 19.39 -15.86 -6.08
N SER A 155 19.53 -16.56 -7.19
CA SER A 155 20.47 -16.22 -8.24
C SER A 155 20.26 -14.78 -8.71
N THR A 156 21.34 -14.06 -8.88
CA THR A 156 21.33 -12.72 -9.49
C THR A 156 21.23 -12.83 -11.01
N LEU A 157 20.94 -11.74 -11.69
CA LEU A 157 20.98 -11.71 -13.16
C LEU A 157 22.37 -12.15 -13.69
N ASP A 158 23.45 -11.77 -12.98
CA ASP A 158 24.81 -12.18 -13.33
C ASP A 158 25.01 -13.70 -13.23
N ASP A 159 24.36 -14.36 -12.28
CA ASP A 159 24.45 -15.82 -12.13
C ASP A 159 23.75 -16.53 -13.28
N TYR A 160 22.58 -16.00 -13.73
CA TYR A 160 21.89 -16.52 -14.91
C TYR A 160 22.72 -16.31 -16.18
N SER A 161 23.36 -15.14 -16.32
CA SER A 161 24.25 -14.86 -17.46
C SER A 161 25.44 -15.85 -17.52
N LYS A 162 26.03 -16.20 -16.37
CA LYS A 162 27.14 -17.18 -16.28
C LYS A 162 26.77 -18.59 -16.76
N ILE A 163 25.50 -18.97 -16.64
CA ILE A 163 25.00 -20.27 -17.13
C ILE A 163 24.38 -20.19 -18.53
N GLY A 164 24.61 -19.08 -19.24
CA GLY A 164 24.24 -18.91 -20.65
C GLY A 164 22.81 -18.45 -20.87
N ILE A 165 22.09 -18.02 -19.85
CA ILE A 165 20.77 -17.38 -20.01
C ILE A 165 21.02 -15.91 -20.32
N MET A 166 20.64 -15.49 -21.52
CA MET A 166 20.74 -14.10 -21.92
C MET A 166 19.56 -13.29 -21.33
N PRO A 167 19.80 -12.01 -20.97
CA PRO A 167 18.73 -11.12 -20.49
C PRO A 167 17.70 -10.79 -21.57
#